data_3b344aaaf5ee3dbab78fe1512d2530c7
#
_entry.id   3b344aaaf5ee3dbab78fe1512d2530c7
#
_cell.length_a   1.000
_cell.length_b   1.000
_cell.length_c   1.000
_cell.angle_alpha   90.00
_cell.angle_beta   90.00
_cell.angle_gamma   90.00
#
_symmetry.space_group_name_H-M   'P 1'
#
loop_
_entity.id
_entity.type
_entity.pdbx_description
1 polymer ?
#
loop_
_entity_poly.entity_id
_entity_poly.type
_entity_poly.pdbx_seq_one_letter_code
_entity_poly.pdbx_strand_id
1 'polypeptide(L)'
;MRRLFESALSRDLRFCPTCRQPFVAPREILATHDDGHHVVDLVCANCQWSAIERHNGERLGALDRALDRDSAQIEAAARALALSLELDRIDRFVAALRDGHILPEDF
;
A
#
# COMPACT_ATOMS: atom_id res chain seq x y z
N MET A 1 -17.35 15.43 -23.41
CA MET A 1 -17.23 16.10 -22.10
C MET A 1 -17.88 15.32 -20.97
N ARG A 2 -19.12 14.87 -21.17
CA ARG A 2 -19.85 14.09 -20.17
C ARG A 2 -19.12 12.79 -19.79
N ARG A 3 -18.56 12.09 -20.76
CA ARG A 3 -17.81 10.84 -20.54
C ARG A 3 -16.54 11.05 -19.72
N LEU A 4 -15.81 12.14 -19.97
CA LEU A 4 -14.60 12.45 -19.21
C LEU A 4 -14.92 12.78 -17.76
N PHE A 5 -16.02 13.51 -17.55
CA PHE A 5 -16.47 13.88 -16.21
C PHE A 5 -16.95 12.66 -15.43
N GLU A 6 -17.75 11.79 -16.05
CA GLU A 6 -18.22 10.55 -15.44
C GLU A 6 -17.05 9.61 -15.13
N SER A 7 -16.10 9.51 -16.03
CA SER A 7 -14.88 8.72 -15.84
C SER A 7 -14.05 9.21 -14.66
N ALA A 8 -13.91 10.54 -14.51
CA ALA A 8 -13.20 11.14 -13.39
C ALA A 8 -13.92 10.89 -12.05
N LEU A 9 -15.26 10.93 -12.05
CA LEU A 9 -16.07 10.70 -10.85
C LEU A 9 -16.09 9.22 -10.44
N SER A 10 -16.03 8.31 -11.40
CA SER A 10 -16.04 6.87 -11.14
C SER A 10 -14.65 6.27 -10.92
N ARG A 11 -13.59 7.06 -11.14
CA ARG A 11 -12.22 6.61 -10.94
C ARG A 11 -11.99 6.20 -9.49
N ASP A 12 -11.39 5.03 -9.29
CA ASP A 12 -10.85 4.66 -7.99
C ASP A 12 -9.65 5.58 -7.71
N LEU A 13 -9.73 6.37 -6.65
CA LEU A 13 -8.74 7.41 -6.36
C LEU A 13 -7.34 6.87 -6.10
N ARG A 14 -7.20 5.62 -5.68
CA ARG A 14 -5.87 5.03 -5.43
C ARG A 14 -5.07 4.78 -6.70
N PHE A 15 -5.75 4.69 -7.87
CA PHE A 15 -5.05 4.47 -9.14
C PHE A 15 -4.57 5.78 -9.74
N CYS A 16 -3.28 5.84 -10.05
CA CYS A 16 -2.67 7.00 -10.67
C CYS A 16 -3.12 7.11 -12.14
N PRO A 17 -3.59 8.30 -12.58
CA PRO A 17 -3.98 8.48 -13.98
C PRO A 17 -2.78 8.47 -14.94
N THR A 18 -1.56 8.63 -14.43
CA THR A 18 -0.34 8.66 -15.26
C THR A 18 0.30 7.30 -15.38
N CYS A 19 0.62 6.63 -14.26
CA CYS A 19 1.29 5.33 -14.30
C CYS A 19 0.33 4.15 -14.11
N ARG A 20 -0.94 4.40 -13.78
CA ARG A 20 -2.01 3.42 -13.59
C ARG A 20 -1.77 2.42 -12.46
N GLN A 21 -0.84 2.70 -11.57
CA GLN A 21 -0.56 1.87 -10.41
C GLN A 21 -1.36 2.34 -9.19
N PRO A 22 -1.70 1.44 -8.24
CA PRO A 22 -2.52 1.78 -7.08
C PRO A 22 -1.71 2.39 -5.94
N PHE A 23 -0.96 3.46 -6.22
CA PHE A 23 -0.03 4.08 -5.27
C PHE A 23 -0.34 5.54 -4.98
N VAL A 24 -1.57 5.99 -5.27
CA VAL A 24 -2.02 7.33 -4.95
C VAL A 24 -2.51 7.37 -3.51
N ALA A 25 -2.03 8.35 -2.76
CA ALA A 25 -2.45 8.59 -1.38
C ALA A 25 -2.62 10.08 -1.13
N PRO A 26 -3.48 10.48 -0.18
CA PRO A 26 -3.58 11.86 0.23
C PRO A 26 -2.33 12.26 1.02
N ARG A 27 -1.68 13.34 0.62
CA ARG A 27 -0.55 13.89 1.33
C ARG A 27 -1.00 14.89 2.38
N GLU A 28 -2.00 15.72 2.03
CA GLU A 28 -2.50 16.77 2.91
C GLU A 28 -3.93 17.11 2.57
N ILE A 29 -4.72 17.42 3.59
CA ILE A 29 -6.06 18.01 3.43
C ILE A 29 -5.88 19.52 3.52
N LEU A 30 -6.06 20.22 2.40
CA LEU A 30 -5.81 21.66 2.31
C LEU A 30 -6.97 22.50 2.81
N ALA A 31 -8.21 22.01 2.64
CA ALA A 31 -9.40 22.72 3.08
C ALA A 31 -10.56 21.75 3.25
N THR A 32 -11.47 22.09 4.17
CA THR A 32 -12.74 21.38 4.36
C THR A 32 -13.84 22.42 4.22
N HIS A 33 -14.83 22.10 3.38
CA HIS A 33 -15.98 22.97 3.12
C HIS A 33 -17.21 22.49 3.87
N ASP A 34 -18.12 23.41 4.15
CA ASP A 34 -19.36 23.15 4.91
C ASP A 34 -20.29 22.15 4.23
N ASP A 35 -20.16 21.97 2.92
CA ASP A 35 -20.94 21.03 2.12
C ASP A 35 -20.41 19.58 2.21
N GLY A 36 -19.42 19.32 3.03
CA GLY A 36 -18.83 17.99 3.20
C GLY A 36 -17.76 17.63 2.18
N HIS A 37 -17.37 18.57 1.33
CA HIS A 37 -16.27 18.38 0.40
C HIS A 37 -14.95 18.80 1.01
N HIS A 38 -13.89 18.11 0.61
CA HIS A 38 -12.51 18.38 1.03
C HIS A 38 -11.64 18.63 -0.18
N VAL A 39 -10.74 19.60 -0.08
CA VAL A 39 -9.70 19.83 -1.06
C VAL A 39 -8.45 19.12 -0.56
N VAL A 40 -7.96 18.15 -1.34
CA VAL A 40 -6.86 17.29 -0.93
C VAL A 40 -5.73 17.33 -1.97
N ASP A 41 -4.52 17.23 -1.48
CA ASP A 41 -3.32 17.06 -2.29
C ASP A 41 -3.03 15.57 -2.38
N LEU A 42 -3.23 15.00 -3.57
CA LEU A 42 -2.97 13.59 -3.84
C LEU A 42 -1.62 13.44 -4.52
N VAL A 43 -0.88 12.40 -4.15
CA VAL A 43 0.43 12.11 -4.72
C VAL A 43 0.57 10.62 -5.01
N CYS A 44 1.20 10.28 -6.13
CA CYS A 44 1.55 8.91 -6.46
C CYS A 44 2.98 8.61 -5.99
N ALA A 45 3.14 7.62 -5.13
CA ALA A 45 4.45 7.22 -4.63
C ALA A 45 5.34 6.60 -5.71
N ASN A 46 4.74 6.07 -6.78
CA ASN A 46 5.48 5.40 -7.85
C ASN A 46 6.10 6.38 -8.85
N CYS A 47 5.28 7.29 -9.42
CA CYS A 47 5.74 8.17 -10.50
C CYS A 47 5.82 9.65 -10.11
N GLN A 48 5.49 10.01 -8.88
CA GLN A 48 5.50 11.38 -8.36
C GLN A 48 4.40 12.28 -8.94
N TRP A 49 3.43 11.71 -9.66
CA TRP A 49 2.25 12.47 -10.07
C TRP A 49 1.58 13.08 -8.84
N SER A 50 1.12 14.31 -8.96
CA SER A 50 0.35 14.95 -7.91
C SER A 50 -0.75 15.82 -8.49
N ALA A 51 -1.82 15.98 -7.72
CA ALA A 51 -2.92 16.85 -8.10
C ALA A 51 -3.66 17.31 -6.86
N ILE A 52 -4.19 18.54 -6.92
CA ILE A 52 -5.09 19.04 -5.90
C ILE A 52 -6.50 18.84 -6.43
N GLU A 53 -7.30 18.03 -5.73
CA GLU A 53 -8.63 17.66 -6.16
C GLU A 53 -9.64 17.87 -5.03
N ARG A 54 -10.89 18.09 -5.43
CA ARG A 54 -12.00 18.24 -4.51
C ARG A 54 -12.84 16.97 -4.52
N HIS A 55 -12.99 16.35 -3.36
CA HIS A 55 -13.77 15.12 -3.20
C HIS A 55 -14.65 15.19 -1.98
N ASN A 56 -15.79 14.47 -2.01
CA ASN A 56 -16.64 14.35 -0.84
C ASN A 56 -16.03 13.36 0.18
N GLY A 57 -16.55 13.41 1.43
CA GLY A 57 -16.05 12.57 2.50
C GLY A 57 -16.23 11.08 2.24
N GLU A 58 -17.27 10.68 1.49
CA GLU A 58 -17.50 9.29 1.14
C GLU A 58 -16.41 8.72 0.23
N ARG A 59 -16.01 9.46 -0.80
CA ARG A 59 -14.94 9.05 -1.70
C ARG A 59 -13.59 8.98 -1.00
N LEU A 60 -13.30 9.96 -0.15
CA LEU A 60 -12.07 9.97 0.64
C LEU A 60 -12.05 8.85 1.65
N GLY A 61 -13.18 8.56 2.28
CA GLY A 61 -13.30 7.41 3.19
C GLY A 61 -13.11 6.08 2.48
N ALA A 62 -13.61 5.95 1.25
CA ALA A 62 -13.39 4.75 0.43
C ALA A 62 -11.92 4.58 0.06
N LEU A 63 -11.23 5.67 -0.28
CA LEU A 63 -9.78 5.66 -0.54
C LEU A 63 -9.02 5.21 0.70
N ASP A 64 -9.34 5.78 1.85
CA ASP A 64 -8.69 5.48 3.12
C ASP A 64 -8.83 3.99 3.48
N ARG A 65 -10.05 3.45 3.35
CA ARG A 65 -10.29 2.02 3.58
C ARG A 65 -9.54 1.12 2.60
N ALA A 66 -9.43 1.53 1.33
CA ALA A 66 -8.68 0.78 0.34
C ALA A 66 -7.18 0.77 0.66
N LEU A 67 -6.63 1.91 1.08
CA LEU A 67 -5.23 2.01 1.50
C LEU A 67 -4.94 1.17 2.74
N ASP A 68 -5.86 1.15 3.70
CA ASP A 68 -5.73 0.32 4.90
C ASP A 68 -5.73 -1.17 4.55
N ARG A 69 -6.59 -1.62 3.64
CA ARG A 69 -6.61 -3.01 3.17
C ARG A 69 -5.30 -3.38 2.47
N ASP A 70 -4.79 -2.50 1.62
CA ASP A 70 -3.53 -2.73 0.91
C ASP A 70 -2.36 -2.82 1.87
N SER A 71 -2.30 -1.93 2.87
CA SER A 71 -1.29 -1.98 3.93
C SER A 71 -1.36 -3.28 4.73
N ALA A 72 -2.56 -3.72 5.09
CA ALA A 72 -2.75 -4.97 5.83
C ALA A 72 -2.27 -6.18 5.03
N GLN A 73 -2.52 -6.20 3.71
CA GLN A 73 -2.04 -7.26 2.83
C GLN A 73 -0.52 -7.27 2.73
N ILE A 74 0.11 -6.11 2.62
CA ILE A 74 1.57 -5.98 2.58
C ILE A 74 2.18 -6.47 3.89
N GLU A 75 1.62 -6.08 5.02
CA GLU A 75 2.09 -6.53 6.35
C GLU A 75 1.95 -8.04 6.51
N ALA A 76 0.83 -8.62 6.06
CA ALA A 76 0.62 -10.07 6.11
C ALA A 76 1.62 -10.82 5.24
N ALA A 77 1.89 -10.31 4.04
CA ALA A 77 2.89 -10.89 3.14
C ALA A 77 4.30 -10.79 3.73
N ALA A 78 4.64 -9.66 4.34
CA ALA A 78 5.94 -9.47 4.99
C ALA A 78 6.12 -10.44 6.16
N ARG A 79 5.09 -10.64 6.98
CA ARG A 79 5.13 -11.62 8.08
C ARG A 79 5.28 -13.05 7.58
N ALA A 80 4.55 -13.41 6.50
CA ALA A 80 4.66 -14.74 5.90
C ALA A 80 6.06 -14.99 5.34
N LEU A 81 6.64 -13.99 4.69
CA LEU A 81 8.02 -14.09 4.18
C LEU A 81 9.02 -14.24 5.32
N ALA A 82 8.89 -13.45 6.39
CA ALA A 82 9.79 -13.54 7.54
C ALA A 82 9.74 -14.92 8.17
N LEU A 83 8.53 -15.50 8.33
CA LEU A 83 8.37 -16.86 8.85
C LEU A 83 9.01 -17.90 7.92
N SER A 84 8.81 -17.77 6.62
CA SER A 84 9.42 -18.67 5.62
C SER A 84 10.94 -18.66 5.69
N LEU A 85 11.55 -17.48 5.81
CA LEU A 85 13.00 -17.32 5.96
C LEU A 85 13.51 -17.94 7.26
N GLU A 86 12.76 -17.80 8.34
CA GLU A 86 13.12 -18.39 9.65
C GLU A 86 13.07 -19.91 9.59
N LEU A 87 12.05 -20.50 8.99
CA LEU A 87 11.94 -21.95 8.80
C LEU A 87 13.09 -22.49 7.93
N ASP A 88 13.43 -21.79 6.86
CA ASP A 88 14.56 -22.16 6.00
C ASP A 88 15.88 -22.14 6.78
N ARG A 89 16.09 -21.16 7.62
CA ARG A 89 17.25 -21.07 8.48
C ARG A 89 17.34 -22.26 9.44
N ILE A 90 16.22 -22.63 10.05
CA ILE A 90 16.15 -23.78 10.95
C ILE A 90 16.47 -25.06 10.20
N ASP A 91 15.90 -25.25 9.00
CA ASP A 91 16.17 -26.43 8.19
C ASP A 91 17.65 -26.56 7.82
N ARG A 92 18.30 -25.46 7.44
CA ARG A 92 19.73 -25.42 7.16
C ARG A 92 20.57 -25.78 8.37
N PHE A 93 20.20 -25.28 9.55
CA PHE A 93 20.89 -25.58 10.80
C PHE A 93 20.77 -27.06 11.14
N VAL A 94 19.58 -27.63 11.03
CA VAL A 94 19.34 -29.08 11.27
C VAL A 94 20.14 -29.93 10.29
N ALA A 95 20.16 -29.56 9.01
CA ALA A 95 20.96 -30.26 8.00
C ALA A 95 22.45 -30.22 8.33
N ALA A 96 22.96 -29.06 8.75
CA ALA A 96 24.36 -28.90 9.13
C ALA A 96 24.74 -29.76 10.34
N LEU A 97 23.83 -29.88 11.34
CA LEU A 97 24.03 -30.76 12.48
C LEU A 97 24.10 -32.24 12.06
N ARG A 98 23.19 -32.66 11.19
CA ARG A 98 23.14 -34.06 10.69
C ARG A 98 24.39 -34.43 9.89
N ASP A 99 24.90 -33.50 9.13
CA ASP A 99 26.08 -33.71 8.29
C ASP A 99 27.40 -33.55 9.04
N GLY A 100 27.36 -33.22 10.35
CA GLY A 100 28.55 -33.05 11.17
C GLY A 100 29.32 -31.76 10.91
N HIS A 101 28.73 -30.78 10.23
CA HIS A 101 29.36 -29.49 9.96
C HIS A 101 29.37 -28.56 11.19
N ILE A 102 28.49 -28.83 12.16
CA ILE A 102 28.44 -28.10 13.43
C ILE A 102 28.63 -29.12 14.54
N LEU A 103 29.62 -28.89 15.40
CA LEU A 103 29.93 -29.79 16.51
C LEU A 103 29.45 -29.17 17.83
N PRO A 104 29.20 -30.02 18.88
CA PRO A 104 28.76 -29.50 20.19
C PRO A 104 29.66 -28.42 20.76
N GLU A 105 30.96 -28.47 20.52
CA GLU A 105 31.94 -27.48 20.98
C GLU A 105 31.83 -26.13 20.24
N ASP A 106 31.03 -26.03 19.19
CA ASP A 106 30.77 -24.76 18.46
C ASP A 106 29.69 -23.91 19.13
N PHE A 107 29.06 -24.40 20.18
CA PHE A 107 28.03 -23.70 20.93
C PHE A 107 28.59 -22.98 22.14
#